data_1216fd722ae8343a842b7ef17048de0e
#
_entry.id   1216fd722ae8343a842b7ef17048de0e
#
_cell.length_a   1.000
_cell.length_b   1.000
_cell.length_c   1.000
_cell.angle_alpha   90.00
_cell.angle_beta   90.00
_cell.angle_gamma   90.00
#
_symmetry.space_group_name_H-M   'P 1'
#
loop_
_entity.id
_entity.type
_entity.pdbx_description
1 polymer ?
#
loop_
_entity_poly.entity_id
_entity_poly.type
_entity_poly.pdbx_seq_one_letter_code
_entity_poly.pdbx_strand_id
1 'polypeptide(L)' 'MEKIKGKKYVYVLDYQDGRVYRYDVWFDDSEKIEEYLYDMGHSVGNCEWMVTRFKRVIK' A
#
# COMPACT_ATOMS: atom_id res chain seq x y z
N MET A 1 9.80 7.12 -23.82
CA MET A 1 9.17 7.32 -22.97
C MET A 1 9.00 6.29 -22.13
N GLU A 2 8.72 6.40 -21.11
CA GLU A 2 8.63 5.51 -20.31
C GLU A 2 7.35 5.00 -20.21
N LYS A 3 7.16 3.94 -19.91
CA LYS A 3 6.03 3.45 -19.80
C LYS A 3 5.71 3.18 -18.47
N ILE A 4 4.57 3.36 -18.03
CA ILE A 4 4.16 3.06 -16.75
C ILE A 4 4.16 1.63 -16.60
N LYS A 5 4.93 1.13 -15.70
CA LYS A 5 5.07 -0.18 -15.54
C LYS A 5 3.89 -0.78 -15.06
N GLY A 6 3.16 -0.59 -14.46
CA GLY A 6 2.03 -1.24 -13.99
C GLY A 6 1.67 -0.70 -12.68
N LYS A 7 0.39 -0.52 -12.48
CA LYS A 7 -0.12 -0.05 -11.24
C LYS A 7 -0.07 -1.16 -10.21
N LYS A 8 0.29 -0.80 -9.00
CA LYS A 8 0.27 -1.74 -7.90
C LYS A 8 -0.70 -1.25 -6.87
N TYR A 9 -1.19 -2.18 -6.06
CA TYR A 9 -2.15 -1.85 -5.03
C TYR A 9 -1.51 -2.18 -3.69
N VAL A 10 -1.60 -1.25 -2.75
CA VAL A 10 -1.07 -1.48 -1.42
C VAL A 10 -2.27 -1.66 -0.50
N TYR A 11 -2.35 -2.83 0.12
CA TYR A 11 -3.42 -3.11 1.07
C TYR A 11 -2.83 -2.97 2.46
N VAL A 12 -3.46 -2.15 3.27
CA VAL A 12 -2.95 -1.83 4.59
C VAL A 12 -3.99 -2.23 5.64
N LEU A 13 -3.55 -3.03 6.59
CA LEU A 13 -4.40 -3.36 7.72
C LEU A 13 -3.94 -2.45 8.84
N ASP A 14 -4.72 -1.44 9.15
CA ASP A 14 -4.35 -0.45 10.13
C ASP A 14 -4.96 -0.82 11.47
N TYR A 15 -4.14 -1.29 12.39
CA TYR A 15 -4.62 -1.77 13.66
C TYR A 15 -5.12 -0.65 14.55
N GLN A 16 -4.60 0.55 14.37
CA GLN A 16 -5.03 1.65 15.15
C GLN A 16 -6.44 2.06 14.80
N ASP A 17 -6.78 2.05 13.53
CA ASP A 17 -8.12 2.43 13.08
C ASP A 17 -9.05 1.24 12.98
N GLY A 18 -8.50 0.04 12.96
CA GLY A 18 -9.31 -1.15 12.78
C GLY A 18 -9.90 -1.24 11.39
N ARG A 19 -9.19 -0.75 10.39
CA ARG A 19 -9.70 -0.70 9.02
C ARG A 19 -8.68 -1.20 8.04
N VAL A 20 -9.17 -1.58 6.87
CA VAL A 20 -8.31 -1.98 5.77
C VAL A 20 -8.38 -0.89 4.72
N TYR A 21 -7.22 -0.43 4.29
CA TYR A 21 -7.14 0.60 3.28
C TYR A 21 -6.50 0.04 2.02
N ARG A 22 -6.81 0.61 0.89
CA ARG A 22 -6.15 0.27 -0.36
C ARG A 22 -5.69 1.54 -1.02
N TYR A 23 -4.44 1.55 -1.44
CA TYR A 23 -3.88 2.69 -2.16
C TYR A 23 -3.33 2.20 -3.49
N ASP A 24 -3.43 3.02 -4.50
CA ASP A 24 -2.93 2.71 -5.83
C ASP A 24 -1.61 3.45 -6.01
N VAL A 25 -0.58 2.72 -6.31
CA VAL A 25 0.73 3.31 -6.47
C VAL A 25 1.40 2.76 -7.72
N TRP A 26 2.46 3.41 -8.14
CA TRP A 26 3.19 2.97 -9.31
C TRP A 26 4.62 2.62 -8.96
N PHE A 27 4.87 2.25 -7.72
CA PHE A 27 6.18 1.83 -7.27
C PHE A 27 5.98 0.67 -6.30
N ASP A 28 7.01 -0.14 -6.11
CA ASP A 28 6.89 -1.25 -5.19
C ASP A 28 8.12 -1.39 -4.29
N ASP A 29 8.93 -0.34 -4.21
CA ASP A 29 10.07 -0.30 -3.33
C ASP A 29 9.56 -0.14 -1.91
N SER A 30 9.93 -1.03 -1.00
CA SER A 30 9.36 -1.01 0.33
C SER A 30 9.65 0.29 1.07
N GLU A 31 10.80 0.89 0.85
CA GLU A 31 11.08 2.16 1.50
C GLU A 31 10.13 3.24 1.04
N LYS A 32 9.86 3.28 -0.26
CA LYS A 32 8.94 4.28 -0.78
C LYS A 32 7.53 4.03 -0.31
N ILE A 33 7.15 2.77 -0.21
CA ILE A 33 5.82 2.44 0.27
C ILE A 33 5.66 2.88 1.73
N GLU A 34 6.68 2.65 2.54
CA GLU A 34 6.60 3.04 3.94
C GLU A 34 6.49 4.55 4.08
N GLU A 35 7.24 5.29 3.28
CA GLU A 35 7.15 6.73 3.30
C GLU A 35 5.77 7.19 2.89
N TYR A 36 5.23 6.54 1.87
CA TYR A 36 3.90 6.89 1.38
C TYR A 36 2.86 6.65 2.47
N LEU A 37 2.94 5.52 3.15
CA LEU A 37 1.99 5.20 4.19
C LEU A 37 2.11 6.16 5.36
N TYR A 38 3.33 6.54 5.69
CA TYR A 38 3.54 7.49 6.76
C TYR A 38 2.90 8.83 6.39
N ASP A 39 3.05 9.26 5.15
CA ASP A 39 2.47 10.51 4.69
C ASP A 39 0.94 10.45 4.70
N MET A 40 0.39 9.27 4.53
CA MET A 40 -1.05 9.10 4.56
C MET A 40 -1.61 8.96 5.97
N GLY A 41 -0.74 9.04 6.96
CA GLY A 41 -1.18 9.02 8.34
C GLY A 41 -1.15 7.67 9.02
N HIS A 42 -0.52 6.68 8.41
CA HIS A 42 -0.44 5.36 9.00
C HIS A 42 0.83 5.24 9.80
N SER A 43 0.73 4.63 10.97
CA SER A 43 1.91 4.38 11.76
C SER A 43 2.44 3.03 11.33
N VAL A 44 3.61 3.01 10.75
CA VAL A 44 4.15 1.78 10.18
C VAL A 44 4.29 0.70 11.23
N GLY A 45 4.53 1.07 12.47
CA GLY A 45 4.64 0.08 13.52
C GLY A 45 3.31 -0.49 13.97
N ASN A 46 2.20 0.12 13.57
CA ASN A 46 0.87 -0.33 13.96
C ASN A 46 0.02 -0.78 12.78
N CYS A 47 0.65 -1.16 11.71
CA CYS A 47 -0.11 -1.65 10.56
C CYS A 47 0.69 -2.72 9.84
N GLU A 48 -0.02 -3.50 9.05
CA GLU A 48 0.61 -4.46 8.16
C GLU A 48 0.20 -4.08 6.78
N TRP A 49 1.06 -4.32 5.81
CA TRP A 49 0.72 -3.96 4.45
C TRP A 49 1.35 -4.93 3.47
N MET A 50 0.78 -4.98 2.28
CA MET A 50 1.39 -5.75 1.23
C MET A 50 1.12 -5.07 -0.10
N VAL A 51 2.02 -5.28 -1.04
CA VAL A 51 1.91 -4.70 -2.35
C VAL A 51 1.61 -5.82 -3.32
N THR A 52 0.61 -5.62 -4.16
CA THR A 52 0.26 -6.64 -5.13
C THR A 52 -0.27 -5.97 -6.38
N ARG A 53 -0.22 -6.68 -7.49
CA ARG A 53 -0.81 -6.15 -8.69
C ARG A 53 -2.24 -6.61 -8.85
N PHE A 54 -2.75 -7.39 -7.91
CA PHE A 54 -4.11 -7.87 -8.01
C PHE A 54 -5.04 -6.96 -7.23
N LYS A 55 -6.08 -6.49 -7.91
CA LYS A 55 -7.00 -5.58 -7.31
C LYS A 55 -8.01 -6.25 -6.43
N ARG A 56 -8.33 -7.50 -6.68
CA ARG A 56 -9.36 -8.14 -5.97
C ARG A 56 -8.92 -8.83 -4.75
N VAL A 57 -9.75 -8.84 -3.76
CA VAL A 57 -9.54 -9.60 -2.55
C VAL A 57 -10.29 -10.91 -2.74
N ILE A 58 -9.60 -12.01 -2.56
CA ILE A 58 -10.21 -13.30 -2.73
C ILE A 58 -10.58 -13.83 -1.37
N LYS A 59 -11.82 -14.20 -1.22
CA LYS A 59 -12.26 -14.67 0.06
C LYS A 59 -12.49 -16.14 0.10
#